data_a2912a4719733d92bba63d382b06674d
#
_entry.id   a2912a4719733d92bba63d382b06674d
#
_cell.length_a   1.000
_cell.length_b   1.000
_cell.length_c   1.000
_cell.angle_alpha   90.00
_cell.angle_beta   90.00
_cell.angle_gamma   90.00
#
_symmetry.space_group_name_H-M   'P 1'
#
loop_
_entity.id
_entity.type
_entity.pdbx_description
1 polymer ?
#
loop_
_entity_poly.entity_id
_entity_poly.type
_entity_poly.pdbx_seq_one_letter_code
_entity_poly.pdbx_strand_id
1 'polypeptide(L)'
;AEVENSIMSSLDMLFKNPILIIAYFSTLLVISWQLTLFTLVFVPIMGWFMGMVGRKLKQNSIKAQSLWSDTMSQVEETLGGLRIIKAFCAEEKMNDRFDRINSAYRNDIMKVNTRQQMAHPMSEFLGTVMIVIVLWFGGILVLSGDSMLSGPTFIYYLVMLYSIINPLKEFSKAGYNIPKGLASMERIDKILNAVNDIVETSSPTHIAKFEHQIEFRNVSFRYDKKWILKNINLVIPKGKTVALVGQSGGGKSTLVDLIPRYYDVQEGEVLIDGINVKDLGIHDLRQLIGNVNQEAILFNDSFRNNIAFGVDGATDEQIAEAAKIANAYDFIMQTEQQFDTPVGDRGSRLSGGQRQRVSIARAILKNPPILILDEATSALDTESERLVQDALERLMKTRTTVAIAHRLSTIKCADEIYVIHEGEIVERGT
;
A
#
# COMPACT_ATOMS: atom_id res chain seq x y z
N ALA A 1 4.72 12.34 -10.86
CA ALA A 1 3.93 13.26 -11.72
C ALA A 1 3.16 14.32 -10.90
N GLU A 2 2.27 13.97 -9.93
CA GLU A 2 1.47 14.98 -9.19
C GLU A 2 2.32 15.87 -8.30
N VAL A 3 3.28 15.30 -7.58
CA VAL A 3 4.25 16.04 -6.76
C VAL A 3 5.13 16.94 -7.63
N GLU A 4 5.62 16.42 -8.74
CA GLU A 4 6.43 17.16 -9.72
C GLU A 4 5.66 18.36 -10.29
N ASN A 5 4.41 18.14 -10.75
CA ASN A 5 3.55 19.22 -11.23
C ASN A 5 3.27 20.26 -10.15
N SER A 6 3.14 19.86 -8.89
CA SER A 6 2.97 20.78 -7.76
C SER A 6 4.22 21.62 -7.53
N ILE A 7 5.42 21.02 -7.58
CA ILE A 7 6.69 21.72 -7.41
C ILE A 7 6.87 22.74 -8.55
N MET A 8 6.68 22.33 -9.81
CA MET A 8 6.79 23.24 -10.97
C MET A 8 5.79 24.40 -10.88
N SER A 9 4.53 24.11 -10.54
CA SER A 9 3.51 25.14 -10.34
C SER A 9 3.86 26.09 -9.18
N SER A 10 4.50 25.58 -8.12
CA SER A 10 4.95 26.40 -7.00
C SER A 10 6.09 27.33 -7.38
N LEU A 11 7.07 26.83 -8.16
CA LEU A 11 8.17 27.65 -8.67
C LEU A 11 7.69 28.75 -9.63
N ASP A 12 6.79 28.40 -10.54
CA ASP A 12 6.17 29.38 -11.44
C ASP A 12 5.37 30.45 -10.66
N MET A 13 4.64 30.05 -9.63
CA MET A 13 3.86 30.96 -8.79
C MET A 13 4.74 31.88 -7.93
N LEU A 14 5.83 31.36 -7.36
CA LEU A 14 6.66 32.11 -6.41
C LEU A 14 7.68 33.01 -7.10
N PHE A 15 8.20 32.63 -8.25
CA PHE A 15 9.31 33.31 -8.90
C PHE A 15 8.94 33.89 -10.27
N LYS A 16 8.58 33.03 -11.22
CA LYS A 16 8.37 33.44 -12.61
C LYS A 16 7.20 34.41 -12.78
N ASN A 17 6.03 34.05 -12.28
CA ASN A 17 4.82 34.84 -12.51
C ASN A 17 4.83 36.20 -11.77
N PRO A 18 5.26 36.31 -10.48
CA PRO A 18 5.38 37.61 -9.82
C PRO A 18 6.36 38.54 -10.52
N ILE A 19 7.53 38.03 -10.95
CA ILE A 19 8.52 38.84 -11.66
C ILE A 19 7.92 39.38 -12.96
N LEU A 20 7.25 38.55 -13.75
CA LEU A 20 6.60 38.95 -14.98
C LEU A 20 5.48 39.96 -14.75
N ILE A 21 4.64 39.77 -13.75
CA ILE A 21 3.55 40.67 -13.39
C ILE A 21 4.12 42.04 -12.98
N ILE A 22 5.13 42.05 -12.10
CA ILE A 22 5.77 43.29 -11.67
C ILE A 22 6.40 44.01 -12.85
N ALA A 23 7.12 43.29 -13.72
CA ALA A 23 7.75 43.88 -14.91
C ALA A 23 6.71 44.50 -15.87
N TYR A 24 5.66 43.75 -16.21
CA TYR A 24 4.59 44.24 -17.08
C TYR A 24 3.86 45.43 -16.43
N PHE A 25 3.52 45.32 -15.14
CA PHE A 25 2.79 46.35 -14.43
C PHE A 25 3.61 47.66 -14.30
N SER A 26 4.91 47.53 -14.01
CA SER A 26 5.83 48.69 -13.98
C SER A 26 5.92 49.38 -15.34
N THR A 27 6.02 48.59 -16.42
CA THR A 27 6.04 49.09 -17.78
C THR A 27 4.74 49.83 -18.14
N LEU A 28 3.58 49.27 -17.79
CA LEU A 28 2.27 49.89 -18.01
C LEU A 28 2.13 51.22 -17.23
N LEU A 29 2.60 51.26 -15.98
CA LEU A 29 2.60 52.50 -15.15
C LEU A 29 3.45 53.61 -15.75
N VAL A 30 4.64 53.28 -16.27
CA VAL A 30 5.53 54.25 -16.92
C VAL A 30 4.91 54.79 -18.21
N ILE A 31 4.20 53.97 -18.97
CA ILE A 31 3.55 54.40 -20.23
C ILE A 31 2.37 55.33 -19.94
N SER A 32 1.46 54.92 -19.05
CA SER A 32 0.31 55.75 -18.65
C SER A 32 -0.26 55.29 -17.33
N TRP A 33 -0.05 56.09 -16.29
CA TRP A 33 -0.59 55.81 -14.95
C TRP A 33 -2.13 55.85 -14.94
N GLN A 34 -2.74 56.71 -15.77
CA GLN A 34 -4.21 56.89 -15.87
C GLN A 34 -4.89 55.61 -16.42
N LEU A 35 -4.36 55.10 -17.56
CA LEU A 35 -4.84 53.84 -18.13
C LEU A 35 -4.61 52.66 -17.22
N THR A 36 -3.47 52.63 -16.51
CA THR A 36 -3.13 51.52 -15.60
C THR A 36 -4.02 51.52 -14.37
N LEU A 37 -4.34 52.69 -13.79
CA LEU A 37 -5.31 52.80 -12.69
C LEU A 37 -6.70 52.33 -13.12
N PHE A 38 -7.13 52.70 -14.34
CA PHE A 38 -8.38 52.26 -14.91
C PHE A 38 -8.42 50.74 -15.09
N THR A 39 -7.37 50.12 -15.65
CA THR A 39 -7.27 48.67 -15.82
C THR A 39 -7.20 47.94 -14.50
N LEU A 40 -6.62 48.52 -13.45
CA LEU A 40 -6.54 47.91 -12.11
C LEU A 40 -7.92 47.65 -11.51
N VAL A 41 -8.94 48.39 -11.87
CA VAL A 41 -10.34 48.15 -11.42
C VAL A 41 -10.90 46.88 -12.01
N PHE A 42 -10.47 46.45 -13.20
CA PHE A 42 -10.97 45.22 -13.85
C PHE A 42 -10.31 43.94 -13.33
N VAL A 43 -9.07 44.04 -12.82
CA VAL A 43 -8.32 42.84 -12.33
C VAL A 43 -9.05 42.11 -11.17
N PRO A 44 -9.57 42.81 -10.13
CA PRO A 44 -10.37 42.13 -9.08
C PRO A 44 -11.66 41.50 -9.62
N ILE A 45 -12.31 42.14 -10.58
CA ILE A 45 -13.54 41.62 -11.19
C ILE A 45 -13.24 40.28 -11.93
N MET A 46 -12.18 40.26 -12.72
CA MET A 46 -11.71 39.04 -13.39
C MET A 46 -11.33 37.96 -12.36
N GLY A 47 -10.57 38.30 -11.32
CA GLY A 47 -10.18 37.41 -10.24
C GLY A 47 -11.38 36.79 -9.51
N TRP A 48 -12.41 37.58 -9.23
CA TRP A 48 -13.64 37.12 -8.61
C TRP A 48 -14.38 36.12 -9.51
N PHE A 49 -14.53 36.42 -10.79
CA PHE A 49 -15.15 35.52 -11.77
C PHE A 49 -14.39 34.18 -11.89
N MET A 50 -13.08 34.24 -12.07
CA MET A 50 -12.23 33.04 -12.16
C MET A 50 -12.24 32.23 -10.87
N GLY A 51 -12.24 32.89 -9.71
CA GLY A 51 -12.33 32.24 -8.41
C GLY A 51 -13.67 31.51 -8.18
N MET A 52 -14.79 32.03 -8.73
CA MET A 52 -16.09 31.38 -8.68
C MET A 52 -16.11 30.08 -9.51
N VAL A 53 -15.56 30.13 -10.71
CA VAL A 53 -15.41 28.95 -11.58
C VAL A 53 -14.52 27.89 -10.92
N GLY A 54 -13.37 28.30 -10.37
CA GLY A 54 -12.42 27.41 -9.72
C GLY A 54 -12.98 26.68 -8.50
N ARG A 55 -13.76 27.36 -7.66
CA ARG A 55 -14.41 26.72 -6.47
C ARG A 55 -15.38 25.62 -6.86
N LYS A 56 -16.23 25.85 -7.85
CA LYS A 56 -17.19 24.85 -8.35
C LYS A 56 -16.50 23.68 -9.05
N LEU A 57 -15.37 23.96 -9.73
CA LEU A 57 -14.56 22.92 -10.37
C LEU A 57 -13.95 21.98 -9.32
N LYS A 58 -13.38 22.52 -8.23
CA LYS A 58 -12.80 21.73 -7.14
C LYS A 58 -13.81 20.76 -6.51
N GLN A 59 -15.01 21.23 -6.19
CA GLN A 59 -16.04 20.38 -5.58
C GLN A 59 -16.45 19.20 -6.48
N ASN A 60 -16.66 19.46 -7.78
CA ASN A 60 -17.05 18.41 -8.72
C ASN A 60 -15.91 17.45 -9.03
N SER A 61 -14.67 17.91 -9.04
CA SER A 61 -13.49 17.08 -9.26
C SER A 61 -13.31 16.04 -8.14
N ILE A 62 -13.49 16.42 -6.87
CA ILE A 62 -13.43 15.50 -5.73
C ILE A 62 -14.52 14.42 -5.85
N LYS A 63 -15.74 14.80 -6.22
CA LYS A 63 -16.84 13.85 -6.40
C LYS A 63 -16.59 12.90 -7.58
N ALA A 64 -16.12 13.41 -8.71
CA ALA A 64 -15.75 12.58 -9.87
C ALA A 64 -14.65 11.58 -9.51
N GLN A 65 -13.66 11.97 -8.69
CA GLN A 65 -12.59 11.09 -8.27
C GLN A 65 -13.06 9.95 -7.35
N SER A 66 -14.02 10.21 -6.45
CA SER A 66 -14.61 9.13 -5.65
C SER A 66 -15.40 8.14 -6.52
N LEU A 67 -16.22 8.64 -7.45
CA LEU A 67 -16.94 7.79 -8.40
C LEU A 67 -16.02 6.98 -9.34
N TRP A 68 -14.86 7.51 -9.69
CA TRP A 68 -13.83 6.75 -10.42
C TRP A 68 -13.30 5.59 -9.58
N SER A 69 -13.01 5.82 -8.30
CA SER A 69 -12.59 4.77 -7.36
C SER A 69 -13.65 3.67 -7.24
N ASP A 70 -14.92 4.06 -7.10
CA ASP A 70 -16.04 3.12 -7.04
C ASP A 70 -16.17 2.29 -8.33
N THR A 71 -15.96 2.92 -9.50
CA THR A 71 -15.96 2.24 -10.80
C THR A 71 -14.83 1.22 -10.90
N MET A 72 -13.61 1.58 -10.46
CA MET A 72 -12.47 0.66 -10.48
C MET A 72 -12.66 -0.51 -9.52
N SER A 73 -13.17 -0.26 -8.30
CA SER A 73 -13.50 -1.31 -7.35
C SER A 73 -14.55 -2.27 -7.91
N GLN A 74 -15.56 -1.76 -8.63
CA GLN A 74 -16.57 -2.58 -9.29
C GLN A 74 -15.97 -3.46 -10.39
N VAL A 75 -15.02 -2.93 -11.19
CA VAL A 75 -14.33 -3.69 -12.24
C VAL A 75 -13.48 -4.80 -11.59
N GLU A 76 -12.72 -4.48 -10.54
CA GLU A 76 -11.89 -5.44 -9.81
C GLU A 76 -12.74 -6.56 -9.18
N GLU A 77 -13.85 -6.21 -8.51
CA GLU A 77 -14.81 -7.17 -7.95
C GLU A 77 -15.40 -8.07 -9.03
N THR A 78 -15.79 -7.50 -10.18
CA THR A 78 -16.38 -8.25 -11.28
C THR A 78 -15.40 -9.21 -11.93
N LEU A 79 -14.15 -8.77 -12.16
CA LEU A 79 -13.11 -9.61 -12.74
C LEU A 79 -12.67 -10.71 -11.75
N GLY A 80 -12.50 -10.38 -10.48
CA GLY A 80 -12.17 -11.36 -9.43
C GLY A 80 -13.26 -12.39 -9.21
N GLY A 81 -14.54 -11.97 -9.33
CA GLY A 81 -15.73 -12.83 -9.18
C GLY A 81 -16.26 -13.48 -10.46
N LEU A 82 -15.54 -13.37 -11.61
CA LEU A 82 -16.07 -13.76 -12.93
C LEU A 82 -16.61 -15.18 -12.99
N ARG A 83 -15.93 -16.15 -12.35
CA ARG A 83 -16.38 -17.56 -12.30
C ARG A 83 -17.71 -17.70 -11.56
N ILE A 84 -17.92 -16.96 -10.47
CA ILE A 84 -19.16 -16.96 -9.69
C ILE A 84 -20.28 -16.33 -10.51
N ILE A 85 -20.02 -15.18 -11.15
CA ILE A 85 -20.98 -14.49 -12.02
C ILE A 85 -21.46 -15.42 -13.12
N LYS A 86 -20.55 -16.16 -13.78
CA LYS A 86 -20.87 -17.14 -14.81
C LYS A 86 -21.66 -18.33 -14.25
N ALA A 87 -21.26 -18.87 -13.11
CA ALA A 87 -21.91 -20.00 -12.48
C ALA A 87 -23.38 -19.71 -12.07
N PHE A 88 -23.67 -18.45 -11.72
CA PHE A 88 -25.00 -18.02 -11.33
C PHE A 88 -25.77 -17.27 -12.43
N CYS A 89 -25.23 -17.19 -13.66
CA CYS A 89 -25.82 -16.46 -14.80
C CYS A 89 -26.22 -15.02 -14.44
N ALA A 90 -25.35 -14.34 -13.68
CA ALA A 90 -25.61 -13.02 -13.10
C ALA A 90 -25.01 -11.85 -13.90
N GLU A 91 -24.66 -12.07 -15.18
CA GLU A 91 -24.01 -11.08 -16.04
C GLU A 91 -24.86 -9.82 -16.21
N GLU A 92 -26.15 -9.98 -16.47
CA GLU A 92 -27.07 -8.85 -16.66
C GLU A 92 -27.16 -7.97 -15.40
N LYS A 93 -27.27 -8.60 -14.22
CA LYS A 93 -27.28 -7.90 -12.93
C LYS A 93 -25.99 -7.11 -12.68
N MET A 94 -24.82 -7.68 -13.07
CA MET A 94 -23.54 -6.99 -12.91
C MET A 94 -23.37 -5.87 -13.93
N ASN A 95 -23.83 -6.04 -15.17
CA ASN A 95 -23.86 -4.99 -16.18
C ASN A 95 -24.73 -3.82 -15.74
N ASP A 96 -25.94 -4.06 -15.24
CA ASP A 96 -26.83 -3.01 -14.73
C ASP A 96 -26.23 -2.24 -13.54
N ARG A 97 -25.49 -2.95 -12.68
CA ARG A 97 -24.77 -2.31 -11.57
C ARG A 97 -23.63 -1.43 -12.08
N PHE A 98 -22.86 -1.94 -13.03
CA PHE A 98 -21.77 -1.19 -13.66
C PHE A 98 -22.30 0.04 -14.40
N ASP A 99 -23.36 -0.10 -15.21
CA ASP A 99 -23.94 0.99 -15.97
C ASP A 99 -24.48 2.12 -15.10
N ARG A 100 -25.03 1.80 -13.93
CA ARG A 100 -25.46 2.83 -12.96
C ARG A 100 -24.27 3.63 -12.44
N ILE A 101 -23.22 2.96 -11.99
CA ILE A 101 -22.02 3.61 -11.43
C ILE A 101 -21.29 4.41 -12.53
N ASN A 102 -21.10 3.79 -13.70
CA ASN A 102 -20.42 4.41 -14.84
C ASN A 102 -21.22 5.62 -15.39
N SER A 103 -22.55 5.56 -15.40
CA SER A 103 -23.38 6.69 -15.81
C SER A 103 -23.29 7.86 -14.82
N ALA A 104 -23.23 7.58 -13.53
CA ALA A 104 -23.01 8.61 -12.50
C ALA A 104 -21.63 9.26 -12.67
N TYR A 105 -20.57 8.45 -12.83
CA TYR A 105 -19.23 8.93 -13.12
C TYR A 105 -19.16 9.78 -14.39
N ARG A 106 -19.69 9.28 -15.50
CA ARG A 106 -19.74 9.99 -16.78
C ARG A 106 -20.41 11.36 -16.65
N ASN A 107 -21.55 11.44 -15.95
CA ASN A 107 -22.28 12.69 -15.78
C ASN A 107 -21.48 13.73 -14.96
N ASP A 108 -20.77 13.30 -13.92
CA ASP A 108 -19.99 14.21 -13.11
C ASP A 108 -18.64 14.57 -13.75
N ILE A 109 -17.96 13.66 -14.41
CA ILE A 109 -16.74 13.96 -15.15
C ILE A 109 -17.00 14.88 -16.37
N MET A 110 -18.15 14.74 -17.03
CA MET A 110 -18.58 15.67 -18.10
C MET A 110 -18.75 17.09 -17.56
N LYS A 111 -19.34 17.28 -16.37
CA LYS A 111 -19.46 18.60 -15.73
C LYS A 111 -18.06 19.18 -15.39
N VAL A 112 -17.15 18.33 -14.88
CA VAL A 112 -15.76 18.73 -14.58
C VAL A 112 -15.07 19.19 -15.86
N ASN A 113 -15.07 18.35 -16.91
CA ASN A 113 -14.41 18.63 -18.17
C ASN A 113 -14.99 19.88 -18.86
N THR A 114 -16.32 20.00 -18.90
CA THR A 114 -16.99 21.18 -19.49
C THR A 114 -16.56 22.45 -18.80
N ARG A 115 -16.56 22.49 -17.46
CA ARG A 115 -16.14 23.68 -16.70
C ARG A 115 -14.64 23.98 -16.86
N GLN A 116 -13.81 22.94 -16.88
CA GLN A 116 -12.36 23.09 -17.11
C GLN A 116 -12.09 23.65 -18.50
N GLN A 117 -12.74 23.13 -19.51
CA GLN A 117 -12.59 23.60 -20.90
C GLN A 117 -13.19 24.99 -21.11
N MET A 118 -14.27 25.35 -20.41
CA MET A 118 -14.85 26.71 -20.48
C MET A 118 -14.00 27.77 -19.76
N ALA A 119 -13.12 27.40 -18.85
CA ALA A 119 -12.30 28.37 -18.13
C ALA A 119 -11.39 29.19 -19.05
N HIS A 120 -10.82 28.56 -20.10
CA HIS A 120 -9.95 29.23 -21.06
C HIS A 120 -10.72 30.21 -21.97
N PRO A 121 -11.79 29.82 -22.71
CA PRO A 121 -12.58 30.76 -23.50
C PRO A 121 -13.18 31.91 -22.70
N MET A 122 -13.65 31.62 -21.46
CA MET A 122 -14.18 32.67 -20.59
C MET A 122 -13.13 33.70 -20.19
N SER A 123 -11.90 33.25 -19.86
CA SER A 123 -10.82 34.18 -19.55
C SER A 123 -10.38 34.99 -20.77
N GLU A 124 -10.39 34.41 -21.97
CA GLU A 124 -10.10 35.11 -23.21
C GLU A 124 -11.18 36.15 -23.56
N PHE A 125 -12.46 35.74 -23.41
CA PHE A 125 -13.58 36.67 -23.62
C PHE A 125 -13.49 37.88 -22.68
N LEU A 126 -13.29 37.63 -21.36
CA LEU A 126 -13.11 38.74 -20.39
C LEU A 126 -11.89 39.60 -20.69
N GLY A 127 -10.78 38.97 -21.13
CA GLY A 127 -9.58 39.71 -21.56
C GLY A 127 -9.84 40.55 -22.79
N THR A 128 -10.54 40.04 -23.78
CA THR A 128 -10.92 40.75 -25.00
C THR A 128 -11.85 41.95 -24.69
N VAL A 129 -12.86 41.73 -23.85
CA VAL A 129 -13.76 42.79 -23.36
C VAL A 129 -12.95 43.91 -22.68
N MET A 130 -12.01 43.56 -21.80
CA MET A 130 -11.13 44.52 -21.16
C MET A 130 -10.31 45.29 -22.17
N ILE A 131 -9.72 44.64 -23.16
CA ILE A 131 -8.93 45.30 -24.23
C ILE A 131 -9.79 46.25 -25.03
N VAL A 132 -11.03 45.90 -25.39
CA VAL A 132 -11.95 46.75 -26.13
C VAL A 132 -12.31 48.01 -25.31
N ILE A 133 -12.57 47.85 -23.99
CA ILE A 133 -12.87 48.97 -23.10
C ILE A 133 -11.65 49.90 -22.97
N VAL A 134 -10.43 49.34 -22.80
CA VAL A 134 -9.19 50.09 -22.71
C VAL A 134 -8.88 50.78 -24.04
N LEU A 135 -9.19 50.12 -25.18
CA LEU A 135 -9.00 50.69 -26.51
C LEU A 135 -9.95 51.90 -26.71
N TRP A 136 -11.21 51.82 -26.29
CA TRP A 136 -12.17 52.90 -26.32
C TRP A 136 -11.71 54.08 -25.46
N PHE A 137 -11.38 53.83 -24.19
CA PHE A 137 -10.97 54.91 -23.27
C PHE A 137 -9.61 55.51 -23.63
N GLY A 138 -8.61 54.68 -23.97
CA GLY A 138 -7.28 55.11 -24.38
C GLY A 138 -7.29 55.81 -25.75
N GLY A 139 -8.16 55.35 -26.69
CA GLY A 139 -8.37 56.02 -27.96
C GLY A 139 -8.88 57.45 -27.80
N ILE A 140 -9.83 57.71 -26.88
CA ILE A 140 -10.30 59.03 -26.54
C ILE A 140 -9.15 59.89 -26.01
N LEU A 141 -8.32 59.34 -25.09
CA LEU A 141 -7.16 60.07 -24.51
C LEU A 141 -6.10 60.43 -25.55
N VAL A 142 -5.85 59.53 -26.54
CA VAL A 142 -4.89 59.79 -27.63
C VAL A 142 -5.44 60.82 -28.61
N LEU A 143 -6.73 60.81 -28.93
CA LEU A 143 -7.37 61.71 -29.89
C LEU A 143 -7.66 63.10 -29.31
N SER A 144 -7.88 63.22 -27.99
CA SER A 144 -8.13 64.51 -27.34
C SER A 144 -6.90 65.39 -27.24
N GLY A 145 -5.70 64.85 -27.46
CA GLY A 145 -4.45 65.63 -27.41
C GLY A 145 -4.00 66.07 -26.01
N ASP A 146 -4.79 65.73 -24.97
CA ASP A 146 -4.51 66.12 -23.57
C ASP A 146 -3.51 65.19 -22.87
N SER A 147 -3.04 64.13 -23.53
CA SER A 147 -2.09 63.17 -22.99
C SER A 147 -0.80 63.09 -23.79
N MET A 148 0.35 62.86 -23.11
CA MET A 148 1.64 62.56 -23.75
C MET A 148 1.65 61.20 -24.49
N LEU A 149 0.52 60.54 -24.64
CA LEU A 149 0.40 59.19 -25.20
C LEU A 149 0.37 59.26 -26.73
N SER A 150 1.44 58.79 -27.38
CA SER A 150 1.46 58.65 -28.83
C SER A 150 0.75 57.39 -29.29
N GLY A 151 0.24 57.36 -30.54
CA GLY A 151 -0.43 56.19 -31.09
C GLY A 151 0.41 54.88 -31.01
N PRO A 152 1.70 54.88 -31.40
CA PRO A 152 2.58 53.72 -31.26
C PRO A 152 2.75 53.26 -29.81
N THR A 153 2.89 54.18 -28.87
CA THR A 153 3.04 53.86 -27.43
C THR A 153 1.75 53.25 -26.87
N PHE A 154 0.59 53.68 -27.36
CA PHE A 154 -0.68 53.09 -26.97
C PHE A 154 -0.84 51.65 -27.48
N ILE A 155 -0.42 51.39 -28.72
CA ILE A 155 -0.42 50.01 -29.24
C ILE A 155 0.50 49.10 -28.40
N TYR A 156 1.70 49.62 -28.04
CA TYR A 156 2.61 48.88 -27.15
C TYR A 156 1.98 48.62 -25.77
N TYR A 157 1.25 49.58 -25.21
CA TYR A 157 0.49 49.41 -23.96
C TYR A 157 -0.52 48.25 -24.07
N LEU A 158 -1.28 48.16 -25.17
CA LEU A 158 -2.27 47.08 -25.39
C LEU A 158 -1.60 45.71 -25.49
N VAL A 159 -0.45 45.61 -26.14
CA VAL A 159 0.33 44.34 -26.23
C VAL A 159 0.82 43.92 -24.86
N MET A 160 1.37 44.85 -24.05
CA MET A 160 1.82 44.58 -22.70
C MET A 160 0.67 44.18 -21.76
N LEU A 161 -0.50 44.82 -21.91
CA LEU A 161 -1.70 44.53 -21.14
C LEU A 161 -2.21 43.09 -21.49
N TYR A 162 -2.20 42.70 -22.77
CA TYR A 162 -2.55 41.35 -23.17
C TYR A 162 -1.60 40.30 -22.59
N SER A 163 -0.30 40.61 -22.55
CA SER A 163 0.73 39.68 -22.05
C SER A 163 0.60 39.38 -20.56
N ILE A 164 -0.02 40.25 -19.75
CA ILE A 164 -0.23 40.05 -18.30
C ILE A 164 -1.30 38.99 -18.00
N ILE A 165 -2.17 38.68 -18.97
CA ILE A 165 -3.26 37.70 -18.81
C ILE A 165 -2.71 36.28 -18.54
N ASN A 166 -1.62 35.91 -19.22
CA ASN A 166 -1.05 34.57 -19.09
C ASN A 166 -0.46 34.29 -17.68
N PRO A 167 0.40 35.13 -17.08
CA PRO A 167 0.83 34.97 -15.71
C PRO A 167 -0.33 34.89 -14.70
N LEU A 168 -1.41 35.67 -14.89
CA LEU A 168 -2.58 35.60 -14.02
C LEU A 168 -3.34 34.27 -14.12
N LYS A 169 -3.42 33.66 -15.33
CA LYS A 169 -3.99 32.31 -15.53
C LYS A 169 -3.17 31.24 -14.81
N GLU A 170 -1.84 31.33 -14.89
CA GLU A 170 -0.94 30.35 -14.23
C GLU A 170 -1.06 30.41 -12.70
N PHE A 171 -1.31 31.61 -12.11
CA PHE A 171 -1.64 31.69 -10.68
C PHE A 171 -2.87 30.86 -10.30
N SER A 172 -3.91 30.89 -11.13
CA SER A 172 -5.13 30.10 -10.89
C SER A 172 -4.89 28.60 -10.97
N LYS A 173 -4.03 28.16 -11.89
CA LYS A 173 -3.62 26.73 -11.99
C LYS A 173 -2.81 26.29 -10.77
N ALA A 174 -1.89 27.12 -10.28
CA ALA A 174 -1.09 26.83 -9.10
C ALA A 174 -1.97 26.62 -7.86
N GLY A 175 -3.02 27.44 -7.70
CA GLY A 175 -4.02 27.28 -6.64
C GLY A 175 -4.75 25.93 -6.62
N TYR A 176 -4.76 25.21 -7.74
CA TYR A 176 -5.32 23.86 -7.84
C TYR A 176 -4.24 22.76 -7.70
N ASN A 177 -3.10 22.92 -8.35
CA ASN A 177 -2.04 21.91 -8.41
C ASN A 177 -1.30 21.75 -7.06
N ILE A 178 -1.08 22.86 -6.35
CA ILE A 178 -0.36 22.84 -5.06
C ILE A 178 -1.07 22.01 -4.00
N PRO A 179 -2.38 22.22 -3.70
CA PRO A 179 -3.10 21.39 -2.73
C PRO A 179 -3.14 19.91 -3.12
N LYS A 180 -3.23 19.59 -4.42
CA LYS A 180 -3.22 18.23 -4.91
C LYS A 180 -1.87 17.54 -4.66
N GLY A 181 -0.78 18.24 -4.92
CA GLY A 181 0.57 17.76 -4.64
C GLY A 181 0.84 17.58 -3.14
N LEU A 182 0.39 18.55 -2.31
CA LEU A 182 0.50 18.43 -0.85
C LEU A 182 -0.25 17.24 -0.29
N ALA A 183 -1.47 16.95 -0.77
CA ALA A 183 -2.22 15.77 -0.37
C ALA A 183 -1.53 14.45 -0.79
N SER A 184 -0.82 14.44 -1.92
CA SER A 184 -0.02 13.30 -2.35
C SER A 184 1.24 13.14 -1.49
N MET A 185 1.91 14.23 -1.14
CA MET A 185 3.06 14.23 -0.23
C MET A 185 2.65 13.76 1.17
N GLU A 186 1.53 14.22 1.72
CA GLU A 186 1.02 13.79 3.01
C GLU A 186 0.78 12.27 3.07
N ARG A 187 0.28 11.68 1.98
CA ARG A 187 0.10 10.21 1.88
C ARG A 187 1.44 9.47 1.88
N ILE A 188 2.43 10.00 1.16
CA ILE A 188 3.79 9.43 1.15
C ILE A 188 4.43 9.56 2.54
N ASP A 189 4.30 10.74 3.15
CA ASP A 189 4.86 11.04 4.46
C ASP A 189 4.27 10.13 5.56
N LYS A 190 2.96 9.84 5.53
CA LYS A 190 2.33 8.87 6.42
C LYS A 190 2.92 7.46 6.31
N ILE A 191 3.36 7.06 5.11
CA ILE A 191 4.01 5.76 4.91
C ILE A 191 5.47 5.80 5.37
N LEU A 192 6.21 6.85 4.99
CA LEU A 192 7.62 6.97 5.34
C LEU A 192 7.87 7.18 6.84
N ASN A 193 6.98 7.92 7.50
CA ASN A 193 7.04 8.20 8.93
C ASN A 193 6.09 7.31 9.75
N ALA A 194 5.57 6.23 9.15
CA ALA A 194 4.81 5.24 9.91
C ALA A 194 5.70 4.67 11.02
N VAL A 195 5.23 4.81 12.26
CA VAL A 195 5.94 4.28 13.41
C VAL A 195 5.88 2.76 13.34
N ASN A 196 7.06 2.12 13.38
CA ASN A 196 7.12 0.68 13.57
C ASN A 196 6.88 0.39 15.06
N ASP A 197 5.78 -0.27 15.38
CA ASP A 197 5.44 -0.62 16.77
C ASP A 197 6.48 -1.58 17.39
N ILE A 198 7.19 -2.34 16.55
CA ILE A 198 8.26 -3.24 16.98
C ILE A 198 9.60 -2.55 16.80
N VAL A 199 10.10 -2.00 17.89
CA VAL A 199 11.40 -1.31 17.94
C VAL A 199 12.40 -2.20 18.68
N GLU A 200 13.58 -2.37 18.09
CA GLU A 200 14.68 -3.08 18.73
C GLU A 200 15.23 -2.24 19.91
N THR A 201 15.53 -2.90 21.02
CA THR A 201 16.17 -2.21 22.15
C THR A 201 17.56 -1.66 21.77
N SER A 202 18.01 -0.59 22.41
CA SER A 202 19.31 0.03 22.14
C SER A 202 20.53 -0.87 22.46
N SER A 203 20.31 -1.92 23.26
CA SER A 203 21.33 -2.90 23.65
C SER A 203 20.68 -4.29 23.63
N PRO A 204 20.45 -4.87 22.44
CA PRO A 204 19.80 -6.17 22.33
C PRO A 204 20.70 -7.28 22.88
N THR A 205 20.11 -8.24 23.56
CA THR A 205 20.79 -9.47 23.96
C THR A 205 20.90 -10.38 22.76
N HIS A 206 22.11 -10.84 22.44
CA HIS A 206 22.35 -11.78 21.34
C HIS A 206 22.13 -13.22 21.81
N ILE A 207 21.34 -13.98 21.03
CA ILE A 207 21.10 -15.40 21.25
C ILE A 207 21.52 -16.18 19.99
N ALA A 208 22.56 -17.01 20.11
CA ALA A 208 23.07 -17.81 19.00
C ALA A 208 22.42 -19.20 18.90
N LYS A 209 21.90 -19.71 19.99
CA LYS A 209 21.32 -21.07 20.07
C LYS A 209 20.13 -21.07 21.00
N PHE A 210 19.18 -21.96 20.71
CA PHE A 210 18.06 -22.29 21.58
C PHE A 210 18.41 -23.54 22.40
N GLU A 211 18.37 -23.46 23.73
CA GLU A 211 18.90 -24.52 24.61
C GLU A 211 17.86 -25.17 25.53
N HIS A 212 16.83 -24.46 25.97
CA HIS A 212 15.92 -24.93 27.02
C HIS A 212 14.45 -24.96 26.63
N GLN A 213 13.79 -23.79 26.54
CA GLN A 213 12.34 -23.72 26.37
C GLN A 213 11.85 -22.36 25.87
N ILE A 214 10.64 -22.35 25.32
CA ILE A 214 9.83 -21.15 25.10
C ILE A 214 8.79 -21.09 26.23
N GLU A 215 8.59 -19.92 26.82
CA GLU A 215 7.67 -19.77 27.95
C GLU A 215 6.82 -18.50 27.78
N PHE A 216 5.51 -18.64 28.00
CA PHE A 216 4.55 -17.56 28.10
C PHE A 216 4.15 -17.41 29.58
N ARG A 217 4.34 -16.22 30.17
CA ARG A 217 4.00 -15.90 31.55
C ARG A 217 2.94 -14.83 31.61
N ASN A 218 1.72 -15.20 32.01
CA ASN A 218 0.58 -14.31 32.18
C ASN A 218 0.32 -13.40 30.97
N VAL A 219 0.48 -13.94 29.75
CA VAL A 219 0.42 -13.18 28.51
C VAL A 219 -1.01 -12.81 28.17
N SER A 220 -1.27 -11.50 28.06
CA SER A 220 -2.51 -10.97 27.48
C SER A 220 -2.19 -10.08 26.28
N PHE A 221 -2.96 -10.25 25.21
CA PHE A 221 -2.72 -9.54 23.94
C PHE A 221 -4.01 -9.10 23.26
N ARG A 222 -3.95 -7.92 22.61
CA ARG A 222 -5.00 -7.35 21.76
C ARG A 222 -4.41 -6.61 20.57
N TYR A 223 -5.10 -6.65 19.41
CA TYR A 223 -4.71 -5.84 18.24
C TYR A 223 -5.17 -4.37 18.37
N ASP A 224 -6.36 -4.15 18.93
CA ASP A 224 -6.96 -2.82 19.14
C ASP A 224 -7.61 -2.77 20.53
N LYS A 225 -8.92 -2.80 20.64
CA LYS A 225 -9.67 -2.66 21.92
C LYS A 225 -10.06 -4.00 22.54
N LYS A 226 -10.24 -5.04 21.72
CA LYS A 226 -10.73 -6.35 22.16
C LYS A 226 -9.57 -7.30 22.48
N TRP A 227 -9.53 -7.81 23.70
CA TRP A 227 -8.59 -8.85 24.09
C TRP A 227 -8.79 -10.12 23.25
N ILE A 228 -7.69 -10.60 22.67
CA ILE A 228 -7.63 -11.83 21.87
C ILE A 228 -7.02 -12.96 22.71
N LEU A 229 -6.01 -12.67 23.51
CA LEU A 229 -5.41 -13.60 24.46
C LEU A 229 -5.52 -13.02 25.86
N LYS A 230 -5.77 -13.90 26.85
CA LYS A 230 -5.98 -13.52 28.23
C LYS A 230 -5.25 -14.47 29.14
N ASN A 231 -4.31 -13.96 29.91
CA ASN A 231 -3.58 -14.68 30.96
C ASN A 231 -3.03 -16.04 30.50
N ILE A 232 -2.43 -16.11 29.32
CA ILE A 232 -1.83 -17.32 28.78
C ILE A 232 -0.58 -17.69 29.57
N ASN A 233 -0.57 -18.96 30.06
CA ASN A 233 0.58 -19.57 30.68
C ASN A 233 0.89 -20.89 29.96
N LEU A 234 2.04 -20.96 29.29
CA LEU A 234 2.42 -22.08 28.43
C LEU A 234 3.93 -22.27 28.45
N VAL A 235 4.39 -23.51 28.56
CA VAL A 235 5.81 -23.86 28.46
C VAL A 235 5.98 -24.88 27.35
N ILE A 236 6.95 -24.64 26.44
CA ILE A 236 7.29 -25.49 25.32
C ILE A 236 8.76 -25.91 25.47
N PRO A 237 9.04 -27.11 26.04
CA PRO A 237 10.41 -27.56 26.22
C PRO A 237 11.11 -27.85 24.89
N LYS A 238 12.43 -27.71 24.86
CA LYS A 238 13.27 -28.04 23.70
C LYS A 238 13.03 -29.48 23.22
N GLY A 239 12.90 -29.65 21.92
CA GLY A 239 12.71 -30.95 21.28
C GLY A 239 11.30 -31.53 21.41
N LYS A 240 10.37 -30.79 22.02
CA LYS A 240 8.97 -31.20 22.16
C LYS A 240 8.10 -30.58 21.06
N THR A 241 7.06 -31.33 20.70
CA THR A 241 6.00 -30.85 19.81
C THR A 241 4.76 -30.52 20.62
N VAL A 242 4.33 -29.26 20.58
CA VAL A 242 3.12 -28.76 21.20
C VAL A 242 2.06 -28.47 20.16
N ALA A 243 0.88 -29.06 20.31
CA ALA A 243 -0.27 -28.81 19.46
C ALA A 243 -1.24 -27.82 20.12
N LEU A 244 -1.61 -26.77 19.40
CA LEU A 244 -2.65 -25.81 19.78
C LEU A 244 -3.94 -26.16 19.04
N VAL A 245 -5.00 -26.48 19.77
CA VAL A 245 -6.31 -26.83 19.22
C VAL A 245 -7.40 -25.90 19.74
N GLY A 246 -8.53 -25.83 19.07
CA GLY A 246 -9.67 -25.00 19.49
C GLY A 246 -10.39 -24.36 18.29
N GLN A 247 -11.46 -23.64 18.56
CA GLN A 247 -12.28 -23.03 17.52
C GLN A 247 -11.51 -22.01 16.67
N SER A 248 -11.92 -21.82 15.41
CA SER A 248 -11.41 -20.73 14.57
C SER A 248 -11.68 -19.38 15.23
N GLY A 249 -10.70 -18.48 15.21
CA GLY A 249 -10.80 -17.19 15.91
C GLY A 249 -10.51 -17.25 17.42
N GLY A 250 -10.16 -18.41 17.99
CA GLY A 250 -9.84 -18.57 19.41
C GLY A 250 -8.50 -17.96 19.87
N GLY A 251 -7.68 -17.42 18.96
CA GLY A 251 -6.39 -16.78 19.29
C GLY A 251 -5.15 -17.63 19.00
N LYS A 252 -5.29 -18.83 18.42
CA LYS A 252 -4.17 -19.76 18.13
C LYS A 252 -3.06 -19.12 17.28
N SER A 253 -3.39 -18.58 16.12
CA SER A 253 -2.42 -17.92 15.22
C SER A 253 -1.81 -16.69 15.88
N THR A 254 -2.60 -15.91 16.61
CA THR A 254 -2.10 -14.78 17.41
C THR A 254 -1.06 -15.22 18.43
N LEU A 255 -1.29 -16.35 19.12
CA LEU A 255 -0.35 -16.87 20.12
C LEU A 255 1.00 -17.23 19.51
N VAL A 256 1.00 -17.92 18.36
CA VAL A 256 2.26 -18.31 17.67
C VAL A 256 2.98 -17.12 17.05
N ASP A 257 2.26 -16.06 16.62
CA ASP A 257 2.83 -14.84 16.07
C ASP A 257 3.59 -13.99 17.10
N LEU A 258 3.34 -14.22 18.40
CA LEU A 258 4.10 -13.58 19.48
C LEU A 258 5.51 -14.16 19.65
N ILE A 259 5.76 -15.42 19.25
CA ILE A 259 7.07 -16.07 19.39
C ILE A 259 8.13 -15.36 18.52
N PRO A 260 7.91 -15.09 17.20
CA PRO A 260 8.85 -14.35 16.36
C PRO A 260 8.79 -12.82 16.59
N ARG A 261 8.04 -12.38 17.62
CA ARG A 261 7.83 -10.97 17.93
C ARG A 261 7.33 -10.19 16.72
N TYR A 262 6.23 -10.68 16.09
CA TYR A 262 5.50 -9.87 15.10
C TYR A 262 4.65 -8.81 15.79
N TYR A 263 4.33 -9.03 17.06
CA TYR A 263 3.63 -8.10 17.96
C TYR A 263 4.25 -8.15 19.35
N ASP A 264 4.18 -7.05 20.07
CA ASP A 264 4.56 -6.97 21.48
C ASP A 264 3.33 -7.17 22.39
N VAL A 265 3.48 -7.99 23.42
CA VAL A 265 2.41 -8.22 24.40
C VAL A 265 2.15 -6.99 25.25
N GLN A 266 0.88 -6.74 25.62
CA GLN A 266 0.50 -5.65 26.49
C GLN A 266 0.65 -6.02 27.98
N GLU A 267 0.43 -7.30 28.34
CA GLU A 267 0.61 -7.79 29.70
C GLU A 267 1.37 -9.12 29.66
N GLY A 268 2.16 -9.37 30.70
CA GLY A 268 3.00 -10.57 30.77
C GLY A 268 4.23 -10.50 29.89
N GLU A 269 4.85 -11.65 29.67
CA GLU A 269 6.09 -11.77 28.90
C GLU A 269 6.18 -13.09 28.13
N VAL A 270 6.83 -13.06 26.96
CA VAL A 270 7.22 -14.22 26.18
C VAL A 270 8.73 -14.36 26.32
N LEU A 271 9.18 -15.53 26.73
CA LEU A 271 10.58 -15.80 27.02
C LEU A 271 11.11 -16.92 26.14
N ILE A 272 12.35 -16.76 25.67
CA ILE A 272 13.14 -17.83 25.04
C ILE A 272 14.38 -18.04 25.91
N ASP A 273 14.52 -19.24 26.44
CA ASP A 273 15.62 -19.60 27.39
C ASP A 273 15.72 -18.63 28.58
N GLY A 274 14.57 -18.13 29.06
CA GLY A 274 14.48 -17.19 30.18
C GLY A 274 14.72 -15.72 29.83
N ILE A 275 15.01 -15.39 28.55
CA ILE A 275 15.22 -14.03 28.08
C ILE A 275 13.93 -13.55 27.40
N ASN A 276 13.45 -12.36 27.76
CA ASN A 276 12.27 -11.78 27.14
C ASN A 276 12.53 -11.49 25.63
N VAL A 277 11.61 -11.88 24.76
CA VAL A 277 11.74 -11.64 23.30
C VAL A 277 11.86 -10.15 22.96
N LYS A 278 11.42 -9.24 23.86
CA LYS A 278 11.59 -7.78 23.70
C LYS A 278 13.04 -7.34 23.85
N ASP A 279 13.82 -8.08 24.60
CA ASP A 279 15.23 -7.77 24.89
C ASP A 279 16.19 -8.47 23.92
N LEU A 280 15.69 -9.43 23.14
CA LEU A 280 16.48 -10.13 22.13
C LEU A 280 16.63 -9.30 20.86
N GLY A 281 17.79 -9.45 20.19
CA GLY A 281 17.97 -8.96 18.83
C GLY A 281 16.95 -9.61 17.89
N ILE A 282 16.17 -8.80 17.16
CA ILE A 282 15.06 -9.28 16.31
C ILE A 282 15.60 -10.23 15.23
N HIS A 283 16.76 -9.93 14.67
CA HIS A 283 17.39 -10.78 13.66
C HIS A 283 17.75 -12.15 14.24
N ASP A 284 18.43 -12.18 15.39
CA ASP A 284 18.85 -13.40 16.06
C ASP A 284 17.65 -14.27 16.46
N LEU A 285 16.65 -13.64 17.07
CA LEU A 285 15.37 -14.30 17.43
C LEU A 285 14.75 -15.00 16.19
N ARG A 286 14.61 -14.27 15.10
CA ARG A 286 13.97 -14.80 13.88
C ARG A 286 14.82 -15.80 13.12
N GLN A 287 16.14 -15.77 13.30
CA GLN A 287 17.04 -16.82 12.78
C GLN A 287 16.79 -18.18 13.43
N LEU A 288 16.46 -18.21 14.71
CA LEU A 288 16.12 -19.44 15.43
C LEU A 288 14.77 -20.04 15.02
N ILE A 289 13.91 -19.31 14.30
CA ILE A 289 12.53 -19.70 14.04
C ILE A 289 12.33 -19.97 12.55
N GLY A 290 11.72 -21.09 12.23
CA GLY A 290 11.17 -21.41 10.90
C GLY A 290 9.65 -21.40 10.95
N ASN A 291 9.01 -20.85 9.93
CA ASN A 291 7.56 -20.77 9.84
C ASN A 291 7.06 -21.45 8.57
N VAL A 292 6.07 -22.33 8.71
CA VAL A 292 5.33 -22.96 7.61
C VAL A 292 3.87 -22.54 7.76
N ASN A 293 3.46 -21.57 6.97
CA ASN A 293 2.12 -20.97 7.03
C ASN A 293 1.07 -21.85 6.32
N GLN A 294 -0.19 -21.62 6.66
CA GLN A 294 -1.35 -22.21 6.01
C GLN A 294 -1.36 -21.97 4.49
N GLU A 295 -1.17 -20.72 4.07
CA GLU A 295 -0.91 -20.38 2.68
C GLU A 295 0.59 -20.31 2.41
N ALA A 296 1.09 -21.21 1.56
CA ALA A 296 2.47 -21.18 1.11
C ALA A 296 2.70 -19.98 0.19
N ILE A 297 3.32 -18.94 0.71
CA ILE A 297 3.67 -17.74 -0.05
C ILE A 297 4.99 -18.00 -0.78
N LEU A 298 4.92 -18.00 -2.12
CA LEU A 298 6.08 -18.06 -2.99
C LEU A 298 6.26 -16.73 -3.73
N PHE A 299 7.51 -16.35 -3.91
CA PHE A 299 7.85 -15.16 -4.68
C PHE A 299 7.89 -15.49 -6.18
N ASN A 300 7.63 -14.50 -7.02
CA ASN A 300 7.71 -14.65 -8.48
C ASN A 300 9.18 -14.79 -8.91
N ASP A 301 9.76 -15.94 -8.66
CA ASP A 301 11.14 -16.29 -8.89
C ASP A 301 11.26 -17.80 -9.17
N SER A 302 12.48 -18.32 -9.34
CA SER A 302 12.75 -19.74 -9.56
C SER A 302 12.46 -20.60 -8.31
N PHE A 303 12.38 -21.93 -8.49
CA PHE A 303 12.35 -22.86 -7.35
C PHE A 303 13.59 -22.70 -6.47
N ARG A 304 14.78 -22.58 -7.08
CA ARG A 304 16.06 -22.36 -6.41
C ARG A 304 15.95 -21.21 -5.42
N ASN A 305 15.60 -20.04 -5.91
CA ASN A 305 15.54 -18.82 -5.10
C ASN A 305 14.42 -18.86 -4.05
N ASN A 306 13.30 -19.53 -4.34
CA ASN A 306 12.24 -19.74 -3.36
C ASN A 306 12.66 -20.70 -2.23
N ILE A 307 13.40 -21.76 -2.52
CA ILE A 307 13.90 -22.71 -1.49
C ILE A 307 15.01 -22.07 -0.68
N ALA A 308 15.97 -21.39 -1.34
CA ALA A 308 17.09 -20.73 -0.71
C ALA A 308 16.75 -19.40 -0.02
N PHE A 309 15.48 -18.99 -0.03
CA PHE A 309 15.02 -17.71 0.52
C PHE A 309 15.40 -17.58 2.00
N GLY A 310 16.25 -16.60 2.32
CA GLY A 310 16.75 -16.36 3.68
C GLY A 310 17.93 -17.24 4.12
N VAL A 311 18.57 -17.94 3.18
CA VAL A 311 19.81 -18.69 3.41
C VAL A 311 20.85 -18.28 2.36
N ASP A 312 21.79 -17.45 2.74
CA ASP A 312 22.84 -16.98 1.84
C ASP A 312 23.87 -18.08 1.58
N GLY A 313 24.31 -18.22 0.32
CA GLY A 313 25.37 -19.14 -0.07
C GLY A 313 24.98 -20.62 -0.02
N ALA A 314 23.69 -20.95 -0.04
CA ALA A 314 23.24 -22.34 -0.14
C ALA A 314 23.73 -23.00 -1.43
N THR A 315 24.33 -24.20 -1.33
CA THR A 315 24.80 -24.94 -2.51
C THR A 315 23.64 -25.67 -3.20
N ASP A 316 23.84 -26.01 -4.47
CA ASP A 316 22.84 -26.77 -5.24
C ASP A 316 22.51 -28.12 -4.62
N GLU A 317 23.50 -28.77 -4.01
CA GLU A 317 23.33 -30.03 -3.30
C GLU A 317 22.45 -29.87 -2.07
N GLN A 318 22.62 -28.79 -1.29
CA GLN A 318 21.80 -28.49 -0.12
C GLN A 318 20.36 -28.19 -0.51
N ILE A 319 20.16 -27.42 -1.59
CA ILE A 319 18.83 -27.10 -2.12
C ILE A 319 18.14 -28.37 -2.62
N ALA A 320 18.85 -29.22 -3.37
CA ALA A 320 18.32 -30.48 -3.87
C ALA A 320 17.97 -31.45 -2.74
N GLU A 321 18.80 -31.53 -1.69
CA GLU A 321 18.54 -32.38 -0.53
C GLU A 321 17.32 -31.89 0.27
N ALA A 322 17.19 -30.58 0.49
CA ALA A 322 16.01 -30.01 1.11
C ALA A 322 14.72 -30.30 0.30
N ALA A 323 14.82 -30.21 -1.02
CA ALA A 323 13.71 -30.55 -1.92
C ALA A 323 13.33 -32.03 -1.86
N LYS A 324 14.31 -32.95 -1.74
CA LYS A 324 14.06 -34.39 -1.57
C LYS A 324 13.34 -34.70 -0.25
N ILE A 325 13.82 -34.14 0.85
CA ILE A 325 13.21 -34.32 2.18
C ILE A 325 11.77 -33.79 2.19
N ALA A 326 11.52 -32.67 1.48
CA ALA A 326 10.19 -32.08 1.32
C ALA A 326 9.29 -32.78 0.28
N ASN A 327 9.70 -33.87 -0.32
CA ASN A 327 9.01 -34.53 -1.43
C ASN A 327 8.75 -33.59 -2.63
N ALA A 328 9.61 -32.59 -2.84
CA ALA A 328 9.48 -31.59 -3.91
C ALA A 328 10.37 -31.89 -5.12
N TYR A 329 11.45 -32.64 -4.94
CA TYR A 329 12.48 -32.87 -5.94
C TYR A 329 11.94 -33.42 -7.27
N ASP A 330 11.10 -34.46 -7.22
CA ASP A 330 10.66 -35.16 -8.43
C ASP A 330 9.83 -34.28 -9.36
N PHE A 331 8.88 -33.49 -8.83
CA PHE A 331 8.09 -32.63 -9.67
C PHE A 331 8.89 -31.40 -10.16
N ILE A 332 9.89 -30.93 -9.41
CA ILE A 332 10.81 -29.88 -9.86
C ILE A 332 11.63 -30.37 -11.05
N MET A 333 12.19 -31.57 -10.96
CA MET A 333 13.00 -32.16 -12.03
C MET A 333 12.22 -32.47 -13.31
N GLN A 334 10.90 -32.58 -13.24
CA GLN A 334 10.00 -32.75 -14.40
C GLN A 334 9.73 -31.44 -15.15
N THR A 335 10.11 -30.29 -14.62
CA THR A 335 9.97 -28.98 -15.29
C THR A 335 11.11 -28.74 -16.26
N GLU A 336 10.87 -27.95 -17.33
CA GLU A 336 11.85 -27.70 -18.41
C GLU A 336 13.21 -27.15 -17.92
N GLN A 337 13.18 -26.24 -16.94
CA GLN A 337 14.38 -25.60 -16.38
C GLN A 337 14.71 -26.10 -14.96
N GLN A 338 14.06 -27.17 -14.52
CA GLN A 338 14.28 -27.77 -13.20
C GLN A 338 14.24 -26.72 -12.07
N PHE A 339 15.30 -26.62 -11.26
CA PHE A 339 15.37 -25.65 -10.16
C PHE A 339 15.32 -24.17 -10.60
N ASP A 340 15.65 -23.88 -11.84
CA ASP A 340 15.62 -22.51 -12.38
C ASP A 340 14.28 -22.13 -13.03
N THR A 341 13.28 -23.05 -13.00
CA THR A 341 11.94 -22.79 -13.51
C THR A 341 11.23 -21.73 -12.64
N PRO A 342 10.69 -20.64 -13.24
CA PRO A 342 9.90 -19.64 -12.51
C PRO A 342 8.56 -20.20 -12.05
N VAL A 343 8.23 -20.02 -10.77
CA VAL A 343 6.98 -20.52 -10.16
C VAL A 343 5.74 -19.64 -10.47
N GLY A 344 5.96 -18.45 -11.04
CA GLY A 344 4.93 -17.46 -11.33
C GLY A 344 4.55 -16.63 -10.10
N ASP A 345 3.68 -15.64 -10.33
CA ASP A 345 3.22 -14.78 -9.24
C ASP A 345 2.50 -15.60 -8.17
N ARG A 346 2.95 -15.48 -6.90
CA ARG A 346 2.49 -16.26 -5.74
C ARG A 346 2.45 -17.78 -5.98
N GLY A 347 3.31 -18.30 -6.87
CA GLY A 347 3.30 -19.72 -7.21
C GLY A 347 2.08 -20.16 -8.03
N SER A 348 1.50 -19.28 -8.85
CA SER A 348 0.27 -19.52 -9.62
C SER A 348 0.36 -20.71 -10.60
N ARG A 349 1.58 -21.12 -10.96
CA ARG A 349 1.82 -22.27 -11.84
C ARG A 349 1.82 -23.61 -11.11
N LEU A 350 1.72 -23.60 -9.78
CA LEU A 350 1.83 -24.79 -8.94
C LEU A 350 0.49 -25.15 -8.31
N SER A 351 0.28 -26.46 -8.06
CA SER A 351 -0.81 -26.93 -7.21
C SER A 351 -0.61 -26.48 -5.76
N GLY A 352 -1.66 -26.49 -4.94
CA GLY A 352 -1.58 -26.18 -3.51
C GLY A 352 -0.54 -27.02 -2.78
N GLY A 353 -0.53 -28.33 -3.02
CA GLY A 353 0.43 -29.26 -2.43
C GLY A 353 1.87 -29.05 -2.91
N GLN A 354 2.08 -28.65 -4.17
CA GLN A 354 3.39 -28.30 -4.68
C GLN A 354 3.94 -27.04 -4.02
N ARG A 355 3.11 -25.97 -3.90
CA ARG A 355 3.50 -24.75 -3.17
C ARG A 355 3.90 -25.06 -1.73
N GLN A 356 3.11 -25.87 -1.04
CA GLN A 356 3.36 -26.24 0.35
C GLN A 356 4.69 -27.00 0.50
N ARG A 357 4.98 -27.97 -0.38
CA ARG A 357 6.25 -28.71 -0.37
C ARG A 357 7.47 -27.83 -0.64
N VAL A 358 7.35 -26.83 -1.52
CA VAL A 358 8.42 -25.82 -1.71
C VAL A 358 8.62 -24.97 -0.43
N SER A 359 7.54 -24.58 0.23
CA SER A 359 7.62 -23.86 1.51
C SER A 359 8.27 -24.69 2.63
N ILE A 360 7.95 -26.00 2.68
CA ILE A 360 8.60 -26.95 3.61
C ILE A 360 10.09 -27.10 3.26
N ALA A 361 10.46 -27.21 1.97
CA ALA A 361 11.86 -27.29 1.55
C ALA A 361 12.65 -26.04 2.00
N ARG A 362 12.05 -24.86 1.94
CA ARG A 362 12.62 -23.60 2.49
C ARG A 362 12.88 -23.71 4.00
N ALA A 363 11.93 -24.24 4.76
CA ALA A 363 12.08 -24.43 6.20
C ALA A 363 13.14 -25.51 6.55
N ILE A 364 13.24 -26.56 5.73
CA ILE A 364 14.27 -27.61 5.88
C ILE A 364 15.65 -27.04 5.64
N LEU A 365 15.85 -26.28 4.55
CA LEU A 365 17.13 -25.67 4.20
C LEU A 365 17.61 -24.68 5.27
N LYS A 366 16.72 -23.85 5.80
CA LYS A 366 17.03 -22.93 6.90
C LYS A 366 17.45 -23.65 8.17
N ASN A 367 16.94 -24.85 8.41
CA ASN A 367 17.25 -25.73 9.56
C ASN A 367 17.12 -25.05 10.94
N PRO A 368 16.02 -24.38 11.27
CA PRO A 368 15.84 -23.68 12.53
C PRO A 368 15.58 -24.64 13.70
N PRO A 369 16.03 -24.33 14.94
CA PRO A 369 15.74 -25.14 16.13
C PRO A 369 14.27 -25.06 16.59
N ILE A 370 13.58 -23.98 16.28
CA ILE A 370 12.16 -23.74 16.60
C ILE A 370 11.37 -23.73 15.30
N LEU A 371 10.26 -24.48 15.26
CA LEU A 371 9.37 -24.58 14.12
C LEU A 371 7.95 -24.17 14.49
N ILE A 372 7.37 -23.28 13.71
CA ILE A 372 5.96 -22.90 13.79
C ILE A 372 5.24 -23.47 12.58
N LEU A 373 4.17 -24.23 12.82
CA LEU A 373 3.33 -24.83 11.79
C LEU A 373 1.90 -24.29 11.92
N ASP A 374 1.43 -23.56 10.94
CA ASP A 374 0.04 -23.09 10.86
C ASP A 374 -0.69 -23.86 9.76
N GLU A 375 -1.54 -24.82 10.14
CA GLU A 375 -2.47 -25.57 9.29
C GLU A 375 -1.94 -25.95 7.86
N ALA A 376 -0.73 -26.46 7.77
CA ALA A 376 0.01 -26.63 6.52
C ALA A 376 -0.62 -27.62 5.49
N THR A 377 -1.79 -28.21 5.74
CA THR A 377 -2.41 -29.26 4.91
C THR A 377 -3.85 -28.98 4.52
N SER A 378 -4.41 -27.81 4.77
CA SER A 378 -5.79 -27.48 4.39
C SER A 378 -5.97 -27.42 2.86
N ALA A 379 -7.10 -27.96 2.37
CA ALA A 379 -7.50 -27.93 0.96
C ALA A 379 -6.59 -28.67 -0.05
N LEU A 380 -5.87 -29.72 0.37
CA LEU A 380 -5.08 -30.57 -0.51
C LEU A 380 -5.84 -31.85 -0.90
N ASP A 381 -5.54 -32.38 -2.08
CA ASP A 381 -5.94 -33.74 -2.46
C ASP A 381 -5.21 -34.80 -1.62
N THR A 382 -5.78 -36.00 -1.49
CA THR A 382 -5.32 -37.05 -0.57
C THR A 382 -3.86 -37.46 -0.79
N GLU A 383 -3.38 -37.51 -2.04
CA GLU A 383 -1.99 -37.85 -2.35
C GLU A 383 -1.02 -36.73 -1.97
N SER A 384 -1.33 -35.50 -2.37
CA SER A 384 -0.56 -34.33 -1.98
C SER A 384 -0.52 -34.14 -0.47
N GLU A 385 -1.64 -34.37 0.21
CA GLU A 385 -1.72 -34.34 1.68
C GLU A 385 -0.76 -35.30 2.33
N ARG A 386 -0.74 -36.59 1.87
CA ARG A 386 0.16 -37.60 2.40
C ARG A 386 1.64 -37.18 2.24
N LEU A 387 2.02 -36.65 1.05
CA LEU A 387 3.39 -36.21 0.78
C LEU A 387 3.79 -35.01 1.64
N VAL A 388 2.88 -34.08 1.86
CA VAL A 388 3.11 -32.91 2.74
C VAL A 388 3.22 -33.36 4.19
N GLN A 389 2.35 -34.24 4.66
CA GLN A 389 2.37 -34.75 6.03
C GLN A 389 3.69 -35.50 6.32
N ASP A 390 4.14 -36.37 5.42
CA ASP A 390 5.41 -37.11 5.55
C ASP A 390 6.61 -36.12 5.61
N ALA A 391 6.60 -35.09 4.80
CA ALA A 391 7.63 -34.03 4.83
C ALA A 391 7.62 -33.25 6.17
N LEU A 392 6.42 -32.92 6.70
CA LEU A 392 6.28 -32.24 7.98
C LEU A 392 6.77 -33.12 9.14
N GLU A 393 6.41 -34.42 9.16
CA GLU A 393 6.86 -35.35 10.19
C GLU A 393 8.39 -35.48 10.22
N ARG A 394 9.03 -35.54 9.06
CA ARG A 394 10.50 -35.51 8.97
C ARG A 394 11.09 -34.20 9.50
N LEU A 395 10.45 -33.08 9.19
CA LEU A 395 10.88 -31.74 9.62
C LEU A 395 10.74 -31.59 11.15
N MET A 396 9.70 -32.15 11.77
CA MET A 396 9.42 -32.02 13.22
C MET A 396 10.34 -32.86 14.11
N LYS A 397 10.81 -34.02 13.66
CA LYS A 397 11.49 -35.04 14.49
C LYS A 397 12.66 -34.56 15.33
N THR A 398 13.34 -33.49 14.92
CA THR A 398 14.57 -33.02 15.57
C THR A 398 14.46 -31.59 16.08
N ARG A 399 13.24 -31.02 16.11
CA ARG A 399 13.01 -29.60 16.39
C ARG A 399 11.99 -29.42 17.49
N THR A 400 12.02 -28.25 18.10
CA THR A 400 10.93 -27.82 18.99
C THR A 400 9.82 -27.26 18.11
N THR A 401 8.64 -27.84 18.17
CA THR A 401 7.57 -27.49 17.24
C THR A 401 6.34 -26.96 17.97
N VAL A 402 5.79 -25.85 17.48
CA VAL A 402 4.47 -25.35 17.85
C VAL A 402 3.56 -25.46 16.63
N ALA A 403 2.57 -26.33 16.72
CA ALA A 403 1.67 -26.58 15.62
C ALA A 403 0.24 -26.14 15.94
N ILE A 404 -0.35 -25.32 15.06
CA ILE A 404 -1.79 -25.08 15.09
C ILE A 404 -2.44 -26.27 14.37
N ALA A 405 -3.10 -27.11 15.15
CA ALA A 405 -3.61 -28.38 14.66
C ALA A 405 -5.13 -28.29 14.36
N HIS A 406 -5.46 -28.48 13.10
CA HIS A 406 -6.83 -28.68 12.62
C HIS A 406 -7.09 -30.15 12.20
N ARG A 407 -6.03 -30.98 12.18
CA ARG A 407 -6.11 -32.40 11.79
C ARG A 407 -5.59 -33.32 12.87
N LEU A 408 -6.24 -34.47 12.97
CA LEU A 408 -5.91 -35.54 13.92
C LEU A 408 -4.47 -36.06 13.72
N SER A 409 -3.95 -36.05 12.50
CA SER A 409 -2.57 -36.51 12.21
C SER A 409 -1.53 -35.62 12.93
N THR A 410 -1.69 -34.32 12.88
CA THR A 410 -0.79 -33.36 13.58
C THR A 410 -0.91 -33.47 15.09
N ILE A 411 -2.13 -33.68 15.60
CA ILE A 411 -2.40 -33.88 17.05
C ILE A 411 -1.75 -35.14 17.57
N LYS A 412 -1.81 -36.26 16.82
CA LYS A 412 -1.21 -37.56 17.21
C LYS A 412 0.31 -37.52 17.33
N CYS A 413 0.98 -36.60 16.64
CA CYS A 413 2.43 -36.45 16.70
C CYS A 413 2.88 -35.48 17.82
N ALA A 414 1.93 -34.88 18.54
CA ALA A 414 2.25 -33.91 19.60
C ALA A 414 2.57 -34.60 20.91
N ASP A 415 3.57 -34.12 21.63
CA ASP A 415 3.90 -34.52 23.00
C ASP A 415 2.90 -33.93 24.01
N GLU A 416 2.41 -32.72 23.71
CA GLU A 416 1.43 -32.00 24.54
C GLU A 416 0.41 -31.27 23.66
N ILE A 417 -0.82 -31.24 24.13
CA ILE A 417 -1.95 -30.59 23.47
C ILE A 417 -2.53 -29.54 24.39
N TYR A 418 -2.72 -28.32 23.89
CA TYR A 418 -3.38 -27.23 24.60
C TYR A 418 -4.64 -26.81 23.84
N VAL A 419 -5.77 -26.79 24.57
CA VAL A 419 -7.06 -26.35 24.06
C VAL A 419 -7.23 -24.87 24.34
N ILE A 420 -7.36 -24.06 23.27
CA ILE A 420 -7.56 -22.61 23.38
C ILE A 420 -9.03 -22.32 23.05
N HIS A 421 -9.70 -21.62 23.97
CA HIS A 421 -11.07 -21.17 23.83
C HIS A 421 -11.21 -19.72 24.30
N GLU A 422 -11.75 -18.86 23.47
CA GLU A 422 -11.93 -17.41 23.72
C GLU A 422 -10.69 -16.68 24.29
N GLY A 423 -9.52 -17.08 23.83
CA GLY A 423 -8.25 -16.47 24.22
C GLY A 423 -7.63 -16.99 25.52
N GLU A 424 -8.16 -18.07 26.09
CA GLU A 424 -7.66 -18.71 27.30
C GLU A 424 -7.31 -20.18 27.06
N ILE A 425 -6.33 -20.72 27.77
CA ILE A 425 -6.05 -22.17 27.79
C ILE A 425 -7.02 -22.80 28.76
N VAL A 426 -7.97 -23.61 28.24
CA VAL A 426 -9.01 -24.25 29.03
C VAL A 426 -8.67 -25.69 29.44
N GLU A 427 -7.80 -26.36 28.64
CA GLU A 427 -7.43 -27.74 28.90
C GLU A 427 -6.01 -28.02 28.39
N ARG A 428 -5.29 -28.93 29.07
CA ARG A 428 -3.98 -29.44 28.69
C ARG A 428 -4.01 -30.98 28.77
N GLY A 429 -3.43 -31.64 27.75
CA GLY A 429 -3.35 -33.12 27.67
C GLY A 429 -2.09 -33.57 26.94
N THR A 430 -1.90 -34.91 26.89
CA THR A 430 -0.80 -35.58 26.19
C THR A 430 -1.37 -36.59 25.18
#